data_42520e3d3ce5a9ac3b54d6ca1bff1ab6
#
_entry.id   42520e3d3ce5a9ac3b54d6ca1bff1ab6
#
_cell.length_a   1.000
_cell.length_b   1.000
_cell.length_c   1.000
_cell.angle_alpha   90.00
_cell.angle_beta   90.00
_cell.angle_gamma   90.00
#
_symmetry.space_group_name_H-M   'P 1'
#
loop_
_entity.id
_entity.type
_entity.pdbx_description
1 polymer ?
#
loop_
_entity_poly.entity_id
_entity_poly.type
_entity_poly.pdbx_seq_one_letter_code
_entity_poly.pdbx_strand_id
1 'polypeptide(L)'
;RDYYASRGLGDVYKRQSQGLLLMIPNMYKIAAEQLPCVFDVSARTVATQSLNIFGDHSDVMACRQTGFAMLVESSVQEVMDLSPVAHLAAIEGKVPFLNFFDGFRTSHEYQKIEKWDYADLKEMCNMEAVEEFRAKALNPERPKMRGSHENGDVFFQHREACNSVYDALPAVVEKYMAKINEKLGTNYDLFNYYGAPDADRVMIAMGSVCDVADEVVDYLNAKGEKVGIVKVRLYRPWVSSALLKVLPATAKKVAVLDRTKEPGSLGEPLYLDVAATLREAGKNDVILTGGRYGLGSKDTPPSSIFALFKELEKDQPKERFTLGITDDVTGLSLPEVKPAPITAAAGTKECKFWGLGGDGTVGANKNSVKIIGDHTDKYVQAYFQYDSKKTGGVTISHLRFGDKPIRSPYYINQADFVACHNPAYIHMGMKMVQDVKPGGVFMINCQWNDEELDHHLNAEAKKYIADNNIRLYTINAIDKAIEIGMGKRTNTILQSAFFKLADVMPIEDAVNFMKQAAQKSYGKKGQDVVEMNWKAIDAGVDAIHKVDVP
;
A
#
# COMPACT_ATOMS: atom_id res chain seq x y z
N ARG A 1 -17.51 14.66 -3.08
CA ARG A 1 -16.53 15.57 -3.73
C ARG A 1 -15.61 14.86 -4.72
N ASP A 2 -15.81 13.60 -4.98
CA ASP A 2 -15.09 12.84 -6.01
C ASP A 2 -15.79 12.94 -7.39
N TYR A 3 -16.54 13.99 -7.57
CA TYR A 3 -17.43 14.24 -8.71
C TYR A 3 -16.70 14.71 -9.98
N TYR A 4 -15.41 15.00 -9.90
CA TYR A 4 -14.67 15.65 -10.98
C TYR A 4 -13.67 14.76 -11.72
N ALA A 5 -13.54 13.49 -11.34
CA ALA A 5 -12.62 12.56 -11.99
C ALA A 5 -13.20 11.87 -13.24
N SER A 6 -14.48 12.10 -13.58
CA SER A 6 -15.21 11.37 -14.62
C SER A 6 -15.44 12.17 -15.90
N ARG A 7 -14.52 13.05 -16.30
CA ARG A 7 -14.63 13.80 -17.55
C ARG A 7 -13.41 13.60 -18.44
N GLY A 8 -13.37 12.49 -19.13
CA GLY A 8 -12.38 12.21 -20.15
C GLY A 8 -12.75 10.98 -20.96
N LEU A 9 -12.17 10.82 -22.12
CA LEU A 9 -12.23 9.62 -22.95
C LEU A 9 -11.64 8.43 -22.16
N GLY A 10 -12.51 7.54 -21.70
CA GLY A 10 -12.20 6.49 -20.77
C GLY A 10 -12.47 6.98 -19.34
N ASP A 11 -13.71 6.82 -18.91
CA ASP A 11 -14.09 7.11 -17.52
C ASP A 11 -13.32 6.21 -16.57
N VAL A 12 -12.31 6.79 -15.92
CA VAL A 12 -11.66 6.17 -14.76
C VAL A 12 -12.65 6.27 -13.61
N TYR A 13 -13.43 5.22 -13.40
CA TYR A 13 -14.31 5.14 -12.25
C TYR A 13 -13.52 4.78 -11.00
N LYS A 14 -13.31 5.75 -10.13
CA LYS A 14 -12.82 5.53 -8.77
C LYS A 14 -14.00 5.22 -7.85
N ARG A 15 -14.56 4.04 -7.97
CA ARG A 15 -15.61 3.53 -7.08
C ARG A 15 -15.09 2.29 -6.37
N GLN A 16 -15.25 2.25 -5.07
CA GLN A 16 -14.86 1.17 -4.20
C GLN A 16 -16.00 0.79 -3.26
N SER A 17 -15.89 -0.37 -2.59
CA SER A 17 -16.84 -0.87 -1.60
C SER A 17 -18.25 -1.05 -2.20
N GLN A 18 -19.29 -0.70 -1.48
CA GLN A 18 -20.68 -0.78 -1.94
C GLN A 18 -20.90 -0.06 -3.28
N GLY A 19 -20.19 1.03 -3.53
CA GLY A 19 -20.29 1.77 -4.80
C GLY A 19 -19.84 0.94 -6.00
N LEU A 20 -18.80 0.12 -5.85
CA LEU A 20 -18.36 -0.83 -6.88
C LEU A 20 -19.39 -1.95 -7.07
N LEU A 21 -19.92 -2.49 -5.97
CA LEU A 21 -20.92 -3.56 -6.03
C LEU A 21 -22.21 -3.12 -6.74
N LEU A 22 -22.61 -1.86 -6.60
CA LEU A 22 -23.76 -1.30 -7.32
C LEU A 22 -23.54 -1.24 -8.84
N MET A 23 -22.30 -1.34 -9.31
CA MET A 23 -21.97 -1.34 -10.74
C MET A 23 -21.97 -2.74 -11.36
N ILE A 24 -22.01 -3.80 -10.56
CA ILE A 24 -21.92 -5.20 -11.02
C ILE A 24 -22.87 -5.50 -12.18
N PRO A 25 -24.18 -5.14 -12.16
CA PRO A 25 -25.06 -5.40 -13.29
C PRO A 25 -24.58 -4.76 -14.59
N ASN A 26 -24.05 -3.54 -14.51
CA ASN A 26 -23.48 -2.85 -15.67
C ASN A 26 -22.14 -3.45 -16.11
N MET A 27 -21.33 -3.94 -15.16
CA MET A 27 -20.07 -4.61 -15.47
C MET A 27 -20.29 -5.87 -16.33
N TYR A 28 -21.27 -6.70 -15.99
CA TYR A 28 -21.67 -7.84 -16.84
C TYR A 28 -22.00 -7.42 -18.26
N LYS A 29 -22.73 -6.32 -18.42
CA LYS A 29 -23.13 -5.82 -19.73
C LYS A 29 -21.96 -5.26 -20.51
N ILE A 30 -21.10 -4.45 -19.88
CA ILE A 30 -19.89 -3.88 -20.49
C ILE A 30 -18.97 -5.00 -21.00
N ALA A 31 -18.74 -6.04 -20.18
CA ALA A 31 -17.92 -7.17 -20.55
C ALA A 31 -18.52 -7.98 -21.70
N ALA A 32 -19.83 -8.27 -21.65
CA ALA A 32 -20.51 -9.04 -22.69
C ALA A 32 -20.57 -8.30 -24.04
N GLU A 33 -20.62 -6.97 -24.02
CA GLU A 33 -20.57 -6.14 -25.23
C GLU A 33 -19.12 -5.90 -25.74
N GLN A 34 -18.12 -6.42 -25.05
CA GLN A 34 -16.69 -6.28 -25.39
C GLN A 34 -16.25 -4.82 -25.54
N LEU A 35 -16.63 -4.00 -24.54
CA LEU A 35 -16.32 -2.57 -24.54
C LEU A 35 -15.00 -2.33 -23.79
N PRO A 36 -14.01 -1.68 -24.41
CA PRO A 36 -12.80 -1.29 -23.72
C PRO A 36 -13.10 -0.24 -22.64
N CYS A 37 -12.88 -0.62 -21.40
CA CYS A 37 -13.14 0.20 -20.23
C CYS A 37 -12.15 -0.18 -19.14
N VAL A 38 -11.72 0.76 -18.33
CA VAL A 38 -10.86 0.49 -17.16
C VAL A 38 -11.48 1.10 -15.92
N PHE A 39 -11.62 0.28 -14.89
CA PHE A 39 -11.97 0.71 -13.54
C PHE A 39 -10.71 0.64 -12.68
N ASP A 40 -10.17 1.80 -12.30
CA ASP A 40 -9.09 1.86 -11.31
C ASP A 40 -9.69 1.85 -9.91
N VAL A 41 -9.42 0.80 -9.15
CA VAL A 41 -10.06 0.54 -7.87
C VAL A 41 -9.04 0.47 -6.75
N SER A 42 -9.15 1.41 -5.83
CA SER A 42 -8.51 1.32 -4.51
C SER A 42 -9.36 0.38 -3.65
N ALA A 43 -9.01 -0.90 -3.62
CA ALA A 43 -9.83 -1.97 -3.05
C ALA A 43 -10.19 -1.75 -1.57
N ARG A 44 -11.45 -1.95 -1.22
CA ARG A 44 -12.01 -1.66 0.11
C ARG A 44 -12.90 -2.77 0.65
N THR A 45 -13.06 -2.75 1.98
CA THR A 45 -14.06 -3.56 2.66
C THR A 45 -15.47 -3.29 2.14
N VAL A 46 -16.31 -4.31 2.25
CA VAL A 46 -17.76 -4.20 2.11
C VAL A 46 -18.39 -4.30 3.50
N ALA A 47 -19.42 -3.51 3.78
CA ALA A 47 -20.13 -3.57 5.05
C ALA A 47 -20.74 -4.96 5.27
N THR A 48 -20.45 -5.58 6.42
CA THR A 48 -20.94 -6.88 6.83
C THR A 48 -21.60 -6.78 8.21
N GLN A 49 -21.00 -7.36 9.27
CA GLN A 49 -21.50 -7.21 10.65
C GLN A 49 -21.42 -5.77 11.15
N SER A 50 -20.55 -4.95 10.55
CA SER A 50 -20.42 -3.52 10.82
C SER A 50 -19.86 -2.79 9.60
N LEU A 51 -19.99 -1.46 9.58
CA LEU A 51 -19.30 -0.62 8.61
C LEU A 51 -17.82 -0.55 8.95
N ASN A 52 -16.97 -0.86 7.97
CA ASN A 52 -15.54 -0.57 8.00
C ASN A 52 -15.18 0.24 6.76
N ILE A 53 -14.43 1.32 6.92
CA ILE A 53 -14.07 2.23 5.82
C ILE A 53 -12.72 1.92 5.20
N PHE A 54 -11.95 0.98 5.78
CA PHE A 54 -10.58 0.68 5.39
C PHE A 54 -10.48 -0.33 4.23
N GLY A 55 -9.28 -0.82 3.98
CA GLY A 55 -8.98 -1.62 2.79
C GLY A 55 -8.99 -3.13 3.05
N ASP A 56 -9.50 -3.87 2.10
CA ASP A 56 -9.25 -5.27 1.78
C ASP A 56 -9.76 -5.55 0.35
N HIS A 57 -9.76 -6.80 -0.09
CA HIS A 57 -10.15 -7.16 -1.45
C HIS A 57 -11.63 -7.61 -1.57
N SER A 58 -12.47 -7.38 -0.57
CA SER A 58 -13.85 -7.87 -0.57
C SER A 58 -14.68 -7.35 -1.76
N ASP A 59 -14.53 -6.08 -2.09
CA ASP A 59 -15.28 -5.44 -3.19
C ASP A 59 -14.83 -5.95 -4.56
N VAL A 60 -13.54 -6.01 -4.83
CA VAL A 60 -13.01 -6.47 -6.13
C VAL A 60 -13.24 -7.98 -6.32
N MET A 61 -13.13 -8.77 -5.26
CA MET A 61 -13.42 -10.22 -5.34
C MET A 61 -14.91 -10.51 -5.59
N ALA A 62 -15.82 -9.65 -5.14
CA ALA A 62 -17.23 -9.74 -5.50
C ALA A 62 -17.46 -9.51 -7.01
N CYS A 63 -16.57 -8.79 -7.69
CA CYS A 63 -16.64 -8.50 -9.12
C CYS A 63 -15.96 -9.54 -10.02
N ARG A 64 -15.24 -10.53 -9.48
CA ARG A 64 -14.38 -11.45 -10.23
C ARG A 64 -15.08 -12.28 -11.32
N GLN A 65 -16.38 -12.45 -11.23
CA GLN A 65 -17.18 -13.21 -12.19
C GLN A 65 -17.90 -12.36 -13.24
N THR A 66 -17.69 -11.03 -13.25
CA THR A 66 -18.40 -10.11 -14.16
C THR A 66 -17.92 -10.17 -15.60
N GLY A 67 -16.75 -10.75 -15.84
CA GLY A 67 -16.07 -10.76 -17.13
C GLY A 67 -15.06 -9.62 -17.30
N PHE A 68 -14.87 -8.77 -16.31
CA PHE A 68 -13.74 -7.85 -16.29
C PHE A 68 -12.44 -8.64 -16.10
N ALA A 69 -11.41 -8.34 -16.90
CA ALA A 69 -10.06 -8.75 -16.59
C ALA A 69 -9.60 -8.05 -15.31
N MET A 70 -8.79 -8.72 -14.50
CA MET A 70 -8.36 -8.18 -13.21
C MET A 70 -6.85 -8.12 -13.15
N LEU A 71 -6.30 -6.90 -13.10
CA LEU A 71 -4.88 -6.61 -12.95
C LEU A 71 -4.63 -6.03 -11.55
N VAL A 72 -3.53 -6.48 -10.90
CA VAL A 72 -3.23 -6.16 -9.50
C VAL A 72 -1.84 -5.57 -9.37
N GLU A 73 -1.71 -4.50 -8.62
CA GLU A 73 -0.44 -3.85 -8.31
C GLU A 73 -0.10 -3.94 -6.81
N SER A 74 1.20 -4.09 -6.52
CA SER A 74 1.71 -4.21 -5.15
C SER A 74 2.19 -2.88 -4.55
N SER A 75 2.66 -1.94 -5.37
CA SER A 75 3.26 -0.69 -4.92
C SER A 75 2.78 0.51 -5.72
N VAL A 76 3.12 1.72 -5.26
CA VAL A 76 2.80 2.97 -5.97
C VAL A 76 3.49 3.02 -7.35
N GLN A 77 4.73 2.51 -7.46
CA GLN A 77 5.42 2.43 -8.74
C GLN A 77 4.72 1.45 -9.69
N GLU A 78 4.32 0.29 -9.20
CA GLU A 78 3.59 -0.68 -10.02
C GLU A 78 2.26 -0.15 -10.53
N VAL A 79 1.54 0.66 -9.71
CA VAL A 79 0.32 1.35 -10.18
C VAL A 79 0.63 2.28 -11.35
N MET A 80 1.74 3.03 -11.28
CA MET A 80 2.17 3.91 -12.38
C MET A 80 2.52 3.11 -13.64
N ASP A 81 3.16 1.95 -13.49
CA ASP A 81 3.69 1.15 -14.59
C ASP A 81 2.65 0.24 -15.23
N LEU A 82 1.75 -0.35 -14.44
CA LEU A 82 0.81 -1.37 -14.92
C LEU A 82 -0.58 -0.82 -15.27
N SER A 83 -1.00 0.33 -14.71
CA SER A 83 -2.26 0.96 -15.17
C SER A 83 -2.25 1.20 -16.68
N PRO A 84 -1.16 1.67 -17.34
CA PRO A 84 -1.08 1.72 -18.80
C PRO A 84 -1.31 0.37 -19.48
N VAL A 85 -0.82 -0.72 -18.90
CA VAL A 85 -1.06 -2.08 -19.46
C VAL A 85 -2.55 -2.38 -19.49
N ALA A 86 -3.29 -2.09 -18.40
CA ALA A 86 -4.73 -2.29 -18.35
C ALA A 86 -5.46 -1.51 -19.46
N HIS A 87 -5.11 -0.23 -19.67
CA HIS A 87 -5.71 0.60 -20.70
C HIS A 87 -5.40 0.11 -22.12
N LEU A 88 -4.12 -0.16 -22.40
CA LEU A 88 -3.68 -0.61 -23.73
C LEU A 88 -4.23 -2.00 -24.06
N ALA A 89 -4.24 -2.91 -23.10
CA ALA A 89 -4.77 -4.25 -23.26
C ALA A 89 -6.31 -4.25 -23.38
N ALA A 90 -7.01 -3.37 -22.67
CA ALA A 90 -8.46 -3.23 -22.82
C ALA A 90 -8.85 -2.81 -24.26
N ILE A 91 -8.12 -1.87 -24.85
CA ILE A 91 -8.36 -1.39 -26.21
C ILE A 91 -8.12 -2.52 -27.22
N GLU A 92 -6.96 -3.17 -27.17
CA GLU A 92 -6.61 -4.20 -28.15
C GLU A 92 -7.36 -5.51 -27.91
N GLY A 93 -7.45 -5.95 -26.66
CA GLY A 93 -8.11 -7.20 -26.29
C GLY A 93 -9.65 -7.13 -26.27
N LYS A 94 -10.24 -5.93 -26.37
CA LYS A 94 -11.70 -5.73 -26.36
C LYS A 94 -12.37 -6.30 -25.10
N VAL A 95 -11.66 -6.26 -23.96
CA VAL A 95 -12.14 -6.72 -22.66
C VAL A 95 -11.96 -5.58 -21.66
N PRO A 96 -12.97 -5.27 -20.84
CA PRO A 96 -12.81 -4.26 -19.79
C PRO A 96 -11.91 -4.78 -18.67
N PHE A 97 -11.19 -3.86 -18.02
CA PHE A 97 -10.30 -4.17 -16.91
C PHE A 97 -10.79 -3.58 -15.60
N LEU A 98 -10.70 -4.36 -14.55
CA LEU A 98 -10.68 -3.93 -13.17
C LEU A 98 -9.21 -3.93 -12.74
N ASN A 99 -8.60 -2.75 -12.77
CA ASN A 99 -7.24 -2.51 -12.34
C ASN A 99 -7.27 -2.12 -10.87
N PHE A 100 -6.63 -2.87 -9.96
CA PHE A 100 -6.79 -2.61 -8.55
C PHE A 100 -5.51 -2.75 -7.72
N PHE A 101 -5.47 -2.01 -6.66
CA PHE A 101 -4.42 -2.00 -5.66
C PHE A 101 -5.03 -1.82 -4.25
N ASP A 102 -4.22 -2.02 -3.23
CA ASP A 102 -4.69 -1.99 -1.85
C ASP A 102 -5.14 -0.60 -1.41
N GLY A 103 -6.43 -0.47 -1.12
CA GLY A 103 -7.00 0.72 -0.48
C GLY A 103 -6.46 0.91 0.93
N PHE A 104 -6.30 2.16 1.36
CA PHE A 104 -5.70 2.55 2.63
C PHE A 104 -4.28 2.01 2.89
N ARG A 105 -3.66 1.35 1.91
CA ARG A 105 -2.25 1.02 1.93
C ARG A 105 -1.57 1.68 0.75
N THR A 106 -1.55 1.05 -0.41
CA THR A 106 -0.97 1.62 -1.63
C THR A 106 -1.59 2.99 -1.99
N SER A 107 -2.91 3.13 -1.84
CA SER A 107 -3.62 4.38 -2.15
C SER A 107 -3.30 5.57 -1.22
N HIS A 108 -2.74 5.32 -0.05
CA HIS A 108 -2.38 6.34 0.95
C HIS A 108 -0.88 6.45 1.18
N GLU A 109 -0.10 5.72 0.42
CA GLU A 109 1.34 5.71 0.49
C GLU A 109 1.94 6.81 -0.40
N TYR A 110 2.99 7.45 0.09
CA TYR A 110 3.78 8.43 -0.65
C TYR A 110 5.14 7.82 -0.92
N GLN A 111 5.52 7.78 -2.20
CA GLN A 111 6.82 7.30 -2.64
C GLN A 111 7.38 8.21 -3.72
N LYS A 112 8.69 8.19 -3.90
CA LYS A 112 9.36 8.74 -5.07
C LYS A 112 9.29 7.69 -6.17
N ILE A 113 8.68 8.04 -7.31
CA ILE A 113 8.43 7.12 -8.43
C ILE A 113 8.91 7.72 -9.75
N GLU A 114 9.21 6.86 -10.69
CA GLU A 114 9.40 7.20 -12.10
C GLU A 114 8.04 7.50 -12.75
N LYS A 115 8.01 8.48 -13.62
CA LYS A 115 6.78 8.95 -14.27
C LYS A 115 6.87 8.78 -15.78
N TRP A 116 5.79 8.28 -16.38
CA TRP A 116 5.64 8.18 -17.83
C TRP A 116 5.61 9.52 -18.54
N ASP A 117 6.14 9.56 -19.77
CA ASP A 117 5.78 10.57 -20.75
C ASP A 117 4.52 10.10 -21.51
N TYR A 118 3.56 11.00 -21.67
CA TYR A 118 2.37 10.70 -22.47
C TYR A 118 2.67 10.37 -23.92
N ALA A 119 3.78 10.85 -24.48
CA ALA A 119 4.24 10.51 -25.82
C ALA A 119 4.53 9.01 -25.94
N ASP A 120 5.18 8.42 -24.93
CA ASP A 120 5.49 7.00 -24.89
C ASP A 120 4.22 6.14 -24.87
N LEU A 121 3.22 6.54 -24.07
CA LEU A 121 1.95 5.83 -23.99
C LEU A 121 1.19 5.90 -25.32
N LYS A 122 1.23 7.04 -26.01
CA LYS A 122 0.63 7.21 -27.32
C LYS A 122 1.27 6.32 -28.38
N GLU A 123 2.59 6.21 -28.36
CA GLU A 123 3.35 5.34 -29.26
C GLU A 123 3.00 3.86 -29.09
N MET A 124 2.79 3.42 -27.85
CA MET A 124 2.43 2.04 -27.53
C MET A 124 0.97 1.70 -27.90
N CYS A 125 0.09 2.69 -28.09
CA CYS A 125 -1.34 2.47 -28.32
C CYS A 125 -1.60 1.87 -29.69
N ASN A 126 -2.40 0.79 -29.74
CA ASN A 126 -2.90 0.21 -30.98
C ASN A 126 -4.03 1.09 -31.54
N MET A 127 -3.68 2.02 -32.44
CA MET A 127 -4.64 2.96 -33.02
C MET A 127 -5.64 2.29 -33.97
N GLU A 128 -5.30 1.17 -34.61
CA GLU A 128 -6.21 0.38 -35.42
C GLU A 128 -7.36 -0.16 -34.57
N ALA A 129 -7.05 -0.72 -33.39
CA ALA A 129 -8.07 -1.17 -32.44
C ALA A 129 -8.97 -0.02 -31.94
N VAL A 130 -8.41 1.18 -31.79
CA VAL A 130 -9.21 2.39 -31.46
C VAL A 130 -10.19 2.72 -32.58
N GLU A 131 -9.74 2.70 -33.85
CA GLU A 131 -10.63 2.98 -34.99
C GLU A 131 -11.68 1.88 -35.18
N GLU A 132 -11.33 0.61 -34.99
CA GLU A 132 -12.31 -0.48 -34.96
C GLU A 132 -13.39 -0.28 -33.89
N PHE A 133 -12.99 0.15 -32.69
CA PHE A 133 -13.95 0.44 -31.64
C PHE A 133 -14.88 1.59 -32.01
N ARG A 134 -14.34 2.68 -32.55
CA ARG A 134 -15.11 3.83 -33.04
C ARG A 134 -16.08 3.45 -34.16
N ALA A 135 -15.64 2.58 -35.08
CA ALA A 135 -16.49 2.09 -36.17
C ALA A 135 -17.69 1.25 -35.70
N LYS A 136 -17.62 0.68 -34.48
CA LYS A 136 -18.72 -0.05 -33.84
C LYS A 136 -19.72 0.85 -33.10
N ALA A 137 -19.48 2.15 -33.02
CA ALA A 137 -20.42 3.08 -32.40
C ALA A 137 -21.80 3.03 -33.09
N LEU A 138 -22.87 3.25 -32.32
CA LEU A 138 -24.22 3.30 -32.86
C LEU A 138 -24.34 4.45 -33.87
N ASN A 139 -24.68 4.10 -35.10
CA ASN A 139 -24.80 5.04 -36.18
C ASN A 139 -26.08 4.73 -37.00
N PRO A 140 -26.98 5.71 -37.20
CA PRO A 140 -28.20 5.52 -38.00
C PRO A 140 -27.96 5.03 -39.43
N GLU A 141 -26.82 5.42 -40.05
CA GLU A 141 -26.45 4.99 -41.39
C GLU A 141 -25.93 3.53 -41.43
N ARG A 142 -25.50 3.00 -40.31
CA ARG A 142 -25.05 1.60 -40.14
C ARG A 142 -25.65 1.03 -38.86
N PRO A 143 -26.96 0.77 -38.84
CA PRO A 143 -27.65 0.33 -37.65
C PRO A 143 -27.14 -1.03 -37.19
N LYS A 144 -26.87 -1.14 -35.89
CA LYS A 144 -26.50 -2.41 -35.21
C LYS A 144 -27.43 -2.58 -34.02
N MET A 145 -27.87 -3.81 -33.81
CA MET A 145 -28.61 -4.18 -32.61
C MET A 145 -27.66 -4.63 -31.51
N ARG A 146 -27.85 -4.11 -30.32
CA ARG A 146 -27.13 -4.51 -29.10
C ARG A 146 -28.07 -4.64 -27.93
N GLY A 147 -27.80 -5.59 -27.04
CA GLY A 147 -28.56 -5.75 -25.80
C GLY A 147 -30.05 -6.12 -26.06
N SER A 148 -30.29 -6.90 -27.11
CA SER A 148 -31.63 -7.42 -27.40
C SER A 148 -32.02 -8.53 -26.42
N HIS A 149 -33.24 -9.03 -26.55
CA HIS A 149 -33.72 -10.19 -25.82
C HIS A 149 -33.37 -11.47 -26.58
N GLU A 150 -32.79 -12.44 -25.88
CA GLU A 150 -32.41 -13.76 -26.42
C GLU A 150 -33.11 -14.88 -25.63
N ASN A 151 -33.59 -15.87 -26.35
CA ASN A 151 -34.15 -17.08 -25.76
C ASN A 151 -33.04 -18.08 -25.42
N GLY A 152 -33.35 -19.09 -24.62
CA GLY A 152 -32.36 -20.04 -24.10
C GLY A 152 -31.62 -20.85 -25.17
N ASP A 153 -32.18 -20.98 -26.34
CA ASP A 153 -31.58 -21.64 -27.51
C ASP A 153 -30.34 -20.92 -28.07
N VAL A 154 -30.30 -19.59 -28.01
CA VAL A 154 -29.18 -18.77 -28.53
C VAL A 154 -28.34 -18.13 -27.41
N PHE A 155 -28.93 -17.83 -26.25
CA PHE A 155 -28.24 -17.13 -25.16
C PHE A 155 -27.02 -17.88 -24.67
N PHE A 156 -27.15 -19.19 -24.42
CA PHE A 156 -26.02 -20.00 -23.94
C PHE A 156 -24.89 -20.07 -24.97
N GLN A 157 -25.23 -20.28 -26.24
CA GLN A 157 -24.25 -20.30 -27.31
C GLN A 157 -23.49 -18.97 -27.46
N HIS A 158 -24.18 -17.83 -27.33
CA HIS A 158 -23.55 -16.52 -27.34
C HIS A 158 -22.68 -16.27 -26.10
N ARG A 159 -23.05 -16.82 -24.94
CA ARG A 159 -22.17 -16.78 -23.76
C ARG A 159 -20.88 -17.55 -23.97
N GLU A 160 -20.90 -18.70 -24.61
CA GLU A 160 -19.70 -19.49 -24.94
C GLU A 160 -18.84 -18.84 -26.03
N ALA A 161 -19.42 -18.07 -26.94
CA ALA A 161 -18.68 -17.41 -28.02
C ALA A 161 -17.63 -16.39 -27.52
N CYS A 162 -17.72 -15.93 -26.28
CA CYS A 162 -16.72 -15.02 -25.70
C CYS A 162 -15.43 -15.72 -25.27
N ASN A 163 -15.39 -17.07 -25.17
CA ASN A 163 -14.24 -17.82 -24.66
C ASN A 163 -12.96 -17.50 -25.43
N SER A 164 -13.00 -17.46 -26.77
CA SER A 164 -11.85 -17.14 -27.60
C SER A 164 -11.22 -15.77 -27.33
N VAL A 165 -12.02 -14.81 -26.89
CA VAL A 165 -11.55 -13.45 -26.52
C VAL A 165 -10.75 -13.50 -25.22
N TYR A 166 -11.25 -14.24 -24.22
CA TYR A 166 -10.54 -14.41 -22.94
C TYR A 166 -9.30 -15.31 -23.08
N ASP A 167 -9.32 -16.31 -23.97
CA ASP A 167 -8.16 -17.16 -24.26
C ASP A 167 -7.01 -16.36 -24.92
N ALA A 168 -7.34 -15.38 -25.74
CA ALA A 168 -6.37 -14.52 -26.41
C ALA A 168 -5.82 -13.39 -25.52
N LEU A 169 -6.55 -12.97 -24.50
CA LEU A 169 -6.23 -11.79 -23.70
C LEU A 169 -4.89 -11.87 -22.96
N PRO A 170 -4.48 -13.01 -22.35
CA PRO A 170 -3.18 -13.09 -21.67
C PRO A 170 -2.00 -12.69 -22.55
N ALA A 171 -1.97 -13.14 -23.80
CA ALA A 171 -0.91 -12.77 -24.75
C ALA A 171 -0.88 -11.27 -25.07
N VAL A 172 -2.05 -10.60 -25.07
CA VAL A 172 -2.13 -9.15 -25.23
C VAL A 172 -1.56 -8.44 -24.00
N VAL A 173 -1.86 -8.93 -22.81
CA VAL A 173 -1.32 -8.38 -21.55
C VAL A 173 0.20 -8.56 -21.49
N GLU A 174 0.72 -9.77 -21.77
CA GLU A 174 2.17 -10.05 -21.85
C GLU A 174 2.88 -9.14 -22.85
N LYS A 175 2.27 -8.92 -24.03
CA LYS A 175 2.80 -7.98 -25.05
C LYS A 175 3.00 -6.57 -24.47
N TYR A 176 2.03 -6.05 -23.75
CA TYR A 176 2.14 -4.71 -23.18
C TYR A 176 3.04 -4.66 -21.96
N MET A 177 3.06 -5.69 -21.12
CA MET A 177 4.05 -5.83 -20.05
C MET A 177 5.48 -5.85 -20.63
N ALA A 178 5.72 -6.58 -21.72
CA ALA A 178 7.02 -6.61 -22.38
C ALA A 178 7.48 -5.24 -22.90
N LYS A 179 6.57 -4.45 -23.49
CA LYS A 179 6.88 -3.07 -23.91
C LYS A 179 7.24 -2.15 -22.73
N ILE A 180 6.52 -2.29 -21.61
CA ILE A 180 6.82 -1.58 -20.35
C ILE A 180 8.20 -2.00 -19.83
N ASN A 181 8.47 -3.31 -19.78
CA ASN A 181 9.74 -3.86 -19.32
C ASN A 181 10.93 -3.35 -20.16
N GLU A 182 10.78 -3.31 -21.48
CA GLU A 182 11.81 -2.77 -22.39
C GLU A 182 12.10 -1.29 -22.10
N LYS A 183 11.06 -0.51 -21.85
CA LYS A 183 11.18 0.93 -21.61
C LYS A 183 11.76 1.29 -20.25
N LEU A 184 11.38 0.55 -19.20
CA LEU A 184 11.73 0.85 -17.80
C LEU A 184 12.83 -0.06 -17.23
N GLY A 185 13.24 -1.12 -17.93
CA GLY A 185 14.18 -2.10 -17.39
C GLY A 185 13.56 -2.96 -16.27
N THR A 186 12.24 -3.17 -16.30
CA THR A 186 11.50 -4.01 -15.36
C THR A 186 11.33 -5.45 -15.87
N ASN A 187 10.63 -6.29 -15.13
CA ASN A 187 10.40 -7.70 -15.48
C ASN A 187 8.97 -8.15 -15.19
N TYR A 188 7.98 -7.29 -15.39
CA TYR A 188 6.58 -7.63 -15.20
C TYR A 188 6.14 -8.79 -16.11
N ASP A 189 5.42 -9.74 -15.51
CA ASP A 189 4.80 -10.89 -16.19
C ASP A 189 3.44 -11.15 -15.53
N LEU A 190 2.62 -12.06 -16.07
CA LEU A 190 1.31 -12.41 -15.50
C LEU A 190 1.43 -12.90 -14.06
N PHE A 191 2.50 -13.60 -13.75
CA PHE A 191 2.95 -13.99 -12.41
C PHE A 191 4.46 -13.76 -12.33
N ASN A 192 4.92 -13.16 -11.25
CA ASN A 192 6.34 -13.01 -11.00
C ASN A 192 6.77 -13.86 -9.81
N TYR A 193 7.85 -14.58 -9.96
CA TYR A 193 8.50 -15.29 -8.86
C TYR A 193 9.64 -14.46 -8.26
N TYR A 194 9.76 -14.48 -6.94
CA TYR A 194 10.86 -13.88 -6.20
C TYR A 194 11.33 -14.81 -5.08
N GLY A 195 12.63 -15.08 -4.99
CA GLY A 195 13.23 -15.90 -3.93
C GLY A 195 14.23 -16.93 -4.44
N ALA A 196 14.47 -17.96 -3.64
CA ALA A 196 15.40 -19.03 -4.00
C ALA A 196 14.89 -19.83 -5.22
N PRO A 197 15.72 -20.08 -6.24
CA PRO A 197 15.27 -20.79 -7.44
C PRO A 197 14.87 -22.26 -7.16
N ASP A 198 15.36 -22.81 -6.06
CA ASP A 198 15.08 -24.16 -5.56
C ASP A 198 14.27 -24.14 -4.26
N ALA A 199 13.38 -23.15 -4.10
CA ALA A 199 12.54 -23.04 -2.92
C ALA A 199 11.65 -24.27 -2.73
N ASP A 200 11.59 -24.76 -1.50
CA ASP A 200 10.72 -25.85 -1.06
C ASP A 200 9.42 -25.35 -0.40
N ARG A 201 9.41 -24.11 0.05
CA ARG A 201 8.26 -23.41 0.65
C ARG A 201 8.00 -22.12 -0.12
N VAL A 202 6.79 -21.98 -0.65
CA VAL A 202 6.42 -20.84 -1.48
C VAL A 202 5.13 -20.21 -0.98
N MET A 203 5.12 -18.89 -0.90
CA MET A 203 3.92 -18.11 -0.69
C MET A 203 3.35 -17.66 -2.04
N ILE A 204 2.02 -17.61 -2.19
CA ILE A 204 1.34 -17.01 -3.35
C ILE A 204 0.41 -15.93 -2.83
N ALA A 205 0.52 -14.72 -3.36
CA ALA A 205 -0.30 -13.59 -2.93
C ALA A 205 -0.43 -12.52 -4.01
N MET A 206 -1.27 -11.53 -3.77
CA MET A 206 -1.44 -10.33 -4.60
C MET A 206 -1.53 -9.07 -3.74
N GLY A 207 -1.20 -7.92 -4.33
CA GLY A 207 -1.25 -6.63 -3.65
C GLY A 207 -0.03 -6.34 -2.76
N SER A 208 -0.16 -5.38 -1.86
CA SER A 208 0.97 -4.80 -1.11
C SER A 208 1.72 -5.77 -0.19
N VAL A 209 1.09 -6.85 0.23
CA VAL A 209 1.74 -7.90 1.05
C VAL A 209 2.92 -8.55 0.33
N CYS A 210 2.96 -8.48 -1.01
CA CYS A 210 4.07 -9.02 -1.80
C CYS A 210 5.39 -8.35 -1.47
N ASP A 211 5.41 -7.04 -1.23
CA ASP A 211 6.62 -6.30 -0.87
C ASP A 211 7.09 -6.65 0.55
N VAL A 212 6.16 -6.86 1.50
CA VAL A 212 6.49 -7.38 2.83
C VAL A 212 7.13 -8.75 2.75
N ALA A 213 6.57 -9.61 1.88
CA ALA A 213 7.10 -10.96 1.68
C ALA A 213 8.49 -10.95 1.04
N ASP A 214 8.78 -10.04 0.11
CA ASP A 214 10.13 -9.88 -0.47
C ASP A 214 11.18 -9.65 0.61
N GLU A 215 10.92 -8.75 1.57
CA GLU A 215 11.85 -8.47 2.68
C GLU A 215 12.08 -9.71 3.55
N VAL A 216 11.02 -10.46 3.85
CA VAL A 216 11.13 -11.69 4.67
C VAL A 216 11.84 -12.81 3.91
N VAL A 217 11.55 -12.97 2.62
CA VAL A 217 12.22 -13.93 1.73
C VAL A 217 13.72 -13.64 1.64
N ASP A 218 14.10 -12.37 1.45
CA ASP A 218 15.50 -11.96 1.45
C ASP A 218 16.19 -12.33 2.76
N TYR A 219 15.53 -12.04 3.90
CA TYR A 219 16.09 -12.34 5.22
C TYR A 219 16.26 -13.85 5.44
N LEU A 220 15.25 -14.66 5.14
CA LEU A 220 15.29 -16.11 5.34
C LEU A 220 16.32 -16.78 4.42
N ASN A 221 16.36 -16.40 3.14
CA ASN A 221 17.31 -16.94 2.19
C ASN A 221 18.76 -16.55 2.54
N ALA A 222 18.98 -15.34 3.10
CA ALA A 222 20.29 -14.95 3.63
C ALA A 222 20.72 -15.79 4.86
N LYS A 223 19.78 -16.46 5.53
CA LYS A 223 20.04 -17.42 6.62
C LYS A 223 20.20 -18.87 6.13
N GLY A 224 20.12 -19.10 4.82
CA GLY A 224 20.29 -20.41 4.20
C GLY A 224 18.99 -21.20 4.03
N GLU A 225 17.84 -20.56 4.25
CA GLU A 225 16.56 -21.17 3.95
C GLU A 225 16.24 -21.10 2.46
N LYS A 226 15.28 -21.91 2.01
CA LYS A 226 14.87 -21.99 0.59
C LYS A 226 13.40 -21.64 0.45
N VAL A 227 13.14 -20.34 0.44
CA VAL A 227 11.78 -19.79 0.40
C VAL A 227 11.60 -18.83 -0.76
N GLY A 228 10.36 -18.65 -1.18
CA GLY A 228 10.02 -17.71 -2.23
C GLY A 228 8.55 -17.29 -2.22
N ILE A 229 8.24 -16.33 -3.08
CA ILE A 229 6.89 -15.83 -3.31
C ILE A 229 6.58 -15.82 -4.80
N VAL A 230 5.34 -16.19 -5.15
CA VAL A 230 4.72 -15.89 -6.45
C VAL A 230 3.78 -14.72 -6.27
N LYS A 231 4.03 -13.64 -7.00
CA LYS A 231 3.19 -12.44 -7.06
C LYS A 231 2.20 -12.57 -8.21
N VAL A 232 0.91 -12.55 -7.91
CA VAL A 232 -0.14 -12.58 -8.93
C VAL A 232 -0.35 -11.16 -9.45
N ARG A 233 -0.26 -10.96 -10.77
CA ARG A 233 -0.53 -9.67 -11.42
C ARG A 233 -1.77 -9.73 -12.28
N LEU A 234 -1.90 -10.70 -13.19
CA LEU A 234 -3.15 -10.95 -13.89
C LEU A 234 -3.95 -12.02 -13.14
N TYR A 235 -4.98 -11.60 -12.42
CA TYR A 235 -5.84 -12.51 -11.67
C TYR A 235 -6.99 -13.08 -12.53
N ARG A 236 -7.52 -12.30 -13.48
CA ARG A 236 -8.51 -12.73 -14.46
C ARG A 236 -8.16 -12.19 -15.86
N PRO A 237 -8.21 -13.02 -16.91
CA PRO A 237 -8.43 -14.45 -16.85
C PRO A 237 -7.29 -15.18 -16.11
N TRP A 238 -7.63 -16.29 -15.44
CA TRP A 238 -6.63 -17.10 -14.74
C TRP A 238 -5.85 -17.96 -15.75
N VAL A 239 -4.52 -17.97 -15.63
CA VAL A 239 -3.62 -18.67 -16.54
C VAL A 239 -2.80 -19.70 -15.78
N SER A 240 -3.35 -20.92 -15.63
CA SER A 240 -2.70 -22.02 -14.89
C SER A 240 -1.29 -22.34 -15.38
N SER A 241 -1.06 -22.35 -16.71
CA SER A 241 0.24 -22.61 -17.29
C SER A 241 1.30 -21.57 -16.92
N ALA A 242 0.92 -20.30 -16.82
CA ALA A 242 1.83 -19.22 -16.42
C ALA A 242 2.20 -19.32 -14.93
N LEU A 243 1.25 -19.65 -14.05
CA LEU A 243 1.54 -19.93 -12.64
C LEU A 243 2.52 -21.11 -12.50
N LEU A 244 2.26 -22.21 -13.19
CA LEU A 244 3.08 -23.44 -13.13
C LEU A 244 4.50 -23.20 -13.68
N LYS A 245 4.65 -22.32 -14.65
CA LYS A 245 5.95 -21.94 -15.25
C LYS A 245 6.86 -21.24 -14.22
N VAL A 246 6.30 -20.42 -13.36
CA VAL A 246 7.08 -19.63 -12.38
C VAL A 246 7.23 -20.32 -11.02
N LEU A 247 6.33 -21.25 -10.68
CA LEU A 247 6.41 -22.00 -9.43
C LEU A 247 7.61 -22.95 -9.45
N PRO A 248 8.57 -22.86 -8.52
CA PRO A 248 9.71 -23.76 -8.46
C PRO A 248 9.29 -25.23 -8.46
N ALA A 249 9.95 -26.05 -9.27
CA ALA A 249 9.66 -27.50 -9.34
C ALA A 249 9.93 -28.21 -7.99
N THR A 250 10.75 -27.62 -7.16
CA THR A 250 11.11 -28.08 -5.80
C THR A 250 10.08 -27.73 -4.74
N ALA A 251 9.08 -26.90 -5.05
CA ALA A 251 8.06 -26.46 -4.10
C ALA A 251 7.24 -27.67 -3.59
N LYS A 252 7.34 -27.94 -2.30
CA LYS A 252 6.63 -29.01 -1.60
C LYS A 252 5.45 -28.48 -0.79
N LYS A 253 5.57 -27.26 -0.30
CA LYS A 253 4.56 -26.61 0.55
C LYS A 253 4.27 -25.22 0.01
N VAL A 254 3.01 -24.96 -0.24
CA VAL A 254 2.52 -23.70 -0.80
C VAL A 254 1.47 -23.10 0.13
N ALA A 255 1.66 -21.85 0.53
CA ALA A 255 0.68 -21.08 1.26
C ALA A 255 0.11 -19.97 0.38
N VAL A 256 -1.20 -19.95 0.21
CA VAL A 256 -1.90 -18.90 -0.52
C VAL A 256 -2.51 -17.92 0.46
N LEU A 257 -2.23 -16.63 0.27
CA LEU A 257 -2.81 -15.56 1.08
C LEU A 257 -3.89 -14.79 0.31
N ASP A 258 -5.07 -14.76 0.89
CA ASP A 258 -6.22 -13.99 0.42
C ASP A 258 -6.52 -12.83 1.38
N ARG A 259 -6.67 -11.62 0.88
CA ARG A 259 -7.07 -10.44 1.65
C ARG A 259 -8.59 -10.24 1.60
N THR A 260 -9.32 -11.33 1.72
CA THR A 260 -10.78 -11.38 1.73
C THR A 260 -11.27 -12.57 2.55
N LYS A 261 -12.55 -12.60 2.85
CA LYS A 261 -13.23 -13.74 3.47
C LYS A 261 -14.50 -14.03 2.69
N GLU A 262 -14.64 -15.26 2.22
CA GLU A 262 -15.86 -15.75 1.59
C GLU A 262 -16.57 -16.73 2.54
N PRO A 263 -17.59 -16.28 3.31
CA PRO A 263 -18.28 -17.13 4.27
C PRO A 263 -18.99 -18.32 3.59
N GLY A 264 -18.76 -19.53 4.11
CA GLY A 264 -19.39 -20.75 3.60
C GLY A 264 -18.67 -21.40 2.41
N SER A 265 -17.62 -20.79 1.87
CA SER A 265 -16.78 -21.40 0.84
C SER A 265 -15.77 -22.39 1.45
N LEU A 266 -15.31 -23.34 0.65
CA LEU A 266 -14.21 -24.25 1.00
C LEU A 266 -12.87 -23.51 1.15
N GLY A 267 -12.72 -22.35 0.53
CA GLY A 267 -11.55 -21.51 0.60
C GLY A 267 -11.82 -20.16 -0.05
N GLU A 268 -10.92 -19.22 0.11
CA GLU A 268 -10.98 -17.92 -0.51
C GLU A 268 -10.63 -18.01 -2.01
N PRO A 269 -10.96 -16.99 -2.82
CA PRO A 269 -10.90 -17.07 -4.28
C PRO A 269 -9.53 -17.46 -4.85
N LEU A 270 -8.44 -16.82 -4.41
CA LEU A 270 -7.10 -17.14 -4.92
C LEU A 270 -6.68 -18.57 -4.54
N TYR A 271 -6.94 -18.95 -3.29
CA TYR A 271 -6.67 -20.31 -2.84
C TYR A 271 -7.36 -21.37 -3.71
N LEU A 272 -8.63 -21.14 -4.07
CA LEU A 272 -9.39 -22.08 -4.90
C LEU A 272 -8.83 -22.19 -6.31
N ASP A 273 -8.42 -21.08 -6.92
CA ASP A 273 -7.81 -21.07 -8.25
C ASP A 273 -6.45 -21.82 -8.27
N VAL A 274 -5.63 -21.61 -7.23
CA VAL A 274 -4.36 -22.34 -7.08
C VAL A 274 -4.60 -23.82 -6.83
N ALA A 275 -5.57 -24.18 -5.98
CA ALA A 275 -5.93 -25.57 -5.69
C ALA A 275 -6.36 -26.31 -6.96
N ALA A 276 -7.22 -25.69 -7.77
CA ALA A 276 -7.64 -26.24 -9.06
C ALA A 276 -6.45 -26.42 -10.02
N THR A 277 -5.59 -25.41 -10.13
CA THR A 277 -4.39 -25.47 -10.98
C THR A 277 -3.45 -26.61 -10.58
N LEU A 278 -3.13 -26.76 -9.30
CA LEU A 278 -2.24 -27.83 -8.84
C LEU A 278 -2.88 -29.21 -9.05
N ARG A 279 -4.18 -29.32 -8.83
CA ARG A 279 -4.94 -30.56 -9.07
C ARG A 279 -4.93 -30.98 -10.53
N GLU A 280 -5.24 -30.05 -11.44
CA GLU A 280 -5.23 -30.30 -12.88
C GLU A 280 -3.83 -30.64 -13.42
N ALA A 281 -2.79 -30.05 -12.83
CA ALA A 281 -1.39 -30.33 -13.16
C ALA A 281 -0.87 -31.65 -12.54
N GLY A 282 -1.69 -32.39 -11.79
CA GLY A 282 -1.28 -33.62 -11.12
C GLY A 282 -0.29 -33.44 -9.97
N LYS A 283 -0.10 -32.21 -9.47
CA LYS A 283 0.80 -31.90 -8.33
C LYS A 283 0.13 -32.21 -6.98
N ASN A 284 -0.30 -33.46 -6.79
CA ASN A 284 -1.02 -33.90 -5.61
C ASN A 284 -0.13 -34.09 -4.36
N ASP A 285 1.17 -34.08 -4.52
CA ASP A 285 2.20 -34.18 -3.49
C ASP A 285 2.54 -32.82 -2.84
N VAL A 286 2.07 -31.74 -3.45
CA VAL A 286 2.25 -30.38 -2.87
C VAL A 286 1.24 -30.17 -1.76
N ILE A 287 1.73 -29.89 -0.55
CA ILE A 287 0.88 -29.49 0.59
C ILE A 287 0.45 -28.03 0.37
N LEU A 288 -0.85 -27.83 0.14
CA LEU A 288 -1.45 -26.53 -0.09
C LEU A 288 -2.19 -26.03 1.15
N THR A 289 -1.91 -24.81 1.59
CA THR A 289 -2.58 -24.15 2.72
C THR A 289 -3.16 -22.81 2.30
N GLY A 290 -4.23 -22.37 2.95
CA GLY A 290 -4.89 -21.10 2.67
C GLY A 290 -4.96 -20.19 3.89
N GLY A 291 -4.49 -18.97 3.78
CA GLY A 291 -4.47 -17.97 4.84
C GLY A 291 -5.28 -16.72 4.53
N ARG A 292 -5.97 -16.20 5.53
CA ARG A 292 -6.63 -14.90 5.48
C ARG A 292 -5.83 -13.88 6.27
N TYR A 293 -5.70 -12.67 5.73
CA TYR A 293 -4.94 -11.59 6.34
C TYR A 293 -5.53 -10.22 6.02
N GLY A 294 -5.17 -9.20 6.77
CA GLY A 294 -5.29 -7.80 6.38
C GLY A 294 -6.69 -7.26 6.18
N LEU A 295 -7.74 -7.97 6.63
CA LEU A 295 -9.12 -7.48 6.52
C LEU A 295 -9.27 -6.17 7.29
N GLY A 296 -9.99 -5.21 6.70
CA GLY A 296 -10.21 -3.91 7.31
C GLY A 296 -8.93 -3.14 7.61
N SER A 297 -7.91 -3.27 6.75
CA SER A 297 -6.56 -2.70 6.93
C SER A 297 -5.84 -3.14 8.20
N LYS A 298 -6.15 -4.34 8.72
CA LYS A 298 -5.28 -4.91 9.76
C LYS A 298 -3.86 -5.00 9.21
N ASP A 299 -2.90 -4.41 9.94
CA ASP A 299 -1.51 -4.40 9.51
C ASP A 299 -0.94 -5.81 9.33
N THR A 300 -0.07 -5.97 8.35
CA THR A 300 0.57 -7.26 8.05
C THR A 300 2.09 -7.05 8.03
N PRO A 301 2.70 -6.94 9.22
CA PRO A 301 4.15 -6.72 9.35
C PRO A 301 4.93 -8.01 9.02
N PRO A 302 6.26 -7.93 8.88
CA PRO A 302 7.13 -9.08 8.69
C PRO A 302 6.90 -10.22 9.69
N SER A 303 6.54 -9.91 10.95
CA SER A 303 6.22 -10.92 11.98
C SER A 303 5.13 -11.90 11.57
N SER A 304 4.15 -11.43 10.80
CA SER A 304 3.07 -12.27 10.26
C SER A 304 3.57 -13.18 9.13
N ILE A 305 4.44 -12.69 8.26
CA ILE A 305 4.99 -13.48 7.14
C ILE A 305 6.02 -14.50 7.67
N PHE A 306 6.83 -14.14 8.68
CA PHE A 306 7.66 -15.12 9.39
C PHE A 306 6.83 -16.23 10.01
N ALA A 307 5.67 -15.91 10.61
CA ALA A 307 4.77 -16.92 11.18
C ALA A 307 4.24 -17.89 10.12
N LEU A 308 3.95 -17.38 8.89
CA LEU A 308 3.55 -18.22 7.75
C LEU A 308 4.66 -19.19 7.36
N PHE A 309 5.88 -18.71 7.11
CA PHE A 309 6.99 -19.58 6.72
C PHE A 309 7.34 -20.59 7.82
N LYS A 310 7.28 -20.18 9.09
CA LYS A 310 7.44 -21.09 10.23
C LYS A 310 6.34 -22.16 10.31
N GLU A 311 5.11 -21.82 9.96
CA GLU A 311 4.04 -22.82 9.85
C GLU A 311 4.32 -23.85 8.75
N LEU A 312 4.87 -23.39 7.62
CA LEU A 312 5.25 -24.28 6.52
C LEU A 312 6.46 -25.18 6.83
N GLU A 313 7.22 -24.96 7.91
CA GLU A 313 8.27 -25.90 8.36
C GLU A 313 7.68 -27.21 8.89
N LYS A 314 6.47 -27.16 9.47
CA LYS A 314 5.82 -28.32 10.06
C LYS A 314 5.50 -29.38 9.01
N ASP A 315 5.59 -30.64 9.38
CA ASP A 315 5.18 -31.76 8.50
C ASP A 315 3.70 -31.67 8.10
N GLN A 316 2.88 -31.22 9.03
CA GLN A 316 1.45 -31.00 8.85
C GLN A 316 1.09 -29.55 9.23
N PRO A 317 1.27 -28.58 8.32
CA PRO A 317 0.83 -27.22 8.57
C PRO A 317 -0.68 -27.13 8.61
N LYS A 318 -1.22 -26.09 9.26
CA LYS A 318 -2.67 -25.82 9.26
C LYS A 318 -3.17 -25.64 7.83
N GLU A 319 -4.20 -26.40 7.45
CA GLU A 319 -4.82 -26.27 6.12
C GLU A 319 -5.41 -24.88 5.89
N ARG A 320 -5.96 -24.29 6.95
CA ARG A 320 -6.51 -22.92 6.95
C ARG A 320 -5.98 -22.17 8.16
N PHE A 321 -5.62 -20.91 7.95
CA PHE A 321 -5.12 -20.07 9.04
C PHE A 321 -5.48 -18.59 8.86
N THR A 322 -5.29 -17.81 9.92
CA THR A 322 -5.40 -16.35 9.90
C THR A 322 -4.12 -15.72 10.41
N LEU A 323 -3.76 -14.53 9.87
CA LEU A 323 -2.61 -13.74 10.28
C LEU A 323 -3.03 -12.40 10.89
N GLY A 324 -2.27 -11.93 11.86
CA GLY A 324 -2.40 -10.59 12.44
C GLY A 324 -3.54 -10.43 13.45
N ILE A 325 -4.28 -11.48 13.76
CA ILE A 325 -5.35 -11.48 14.76
C ILE A 325 -5.20 -12.68 15.70
N THR A 326 -5.94 -12.66 16.81
CA THR A 326 -6.21 -13.82 17.65
C THR A 326 -7.66 -14.24 17.41
N ASP A 327 -7.84 -15.38 16.76
CA ASP A 327 -9.14 -16.02 16.55
C ASP A 327 -9.38 -17.00 17.69
N ASP A 328 -10.17 -16.59 18.67
CA ASP A 328 -10.54 -17.36 19.85
C ASP A 328 -11.79 -18.22 19.66
N VAL A 329 -12.43 -18.14 18.48
CA VAL A 329 -13.63 -18.90 18.12
C VAL A 329 -13.29 -20.20 17.40
N THR A 330 -12.45 -20.12 16.36
CA THR A 330 -12.09 -21.27 15.53
C THR A 330 -10.61 -21.69 15.64
N GLY A 331 -9.79 -20.91 16.36
CA GLY A 331 -8.40 -21.24 16.67
C GLY A 331 -7.46 -21.28 15.45
N LEU A 332 -7.80 -20.57 14.39
CA LEU A 332 -7.06 -20.61 13.11
C LEU A 332 -5.82 -19.70 13.10
N SER A 333 -5.67 -18.81 14.06
CA SER A 333 -4.57 -17.86 14.06
C SER A 333 -3.21 -18.53 14.16
N LEU A 334 -2.25 -18.01 13.40
CA LEU A 334 -0.83 -18.27 13.61
C LEU A 334 -0.27 -17.25 14.59
N PRO A 335 0.53 -17.66 15.58
CA PRO A 335 1.18 -16.74 16.49
C PRO A 335 2.25 -15.95 15.74
N GLU A 336 2.22 -14.63 15.86
CA GLU A 336 3.26 -13.77 15.29
C GLU A 336 4.64 -14.06 15.91
N VAL A 337 5.69 -13.97 15.11
CA VAL A 337 7.07 -14.08 15.59
C VAL A 337 7.45 -12.78 16.29
N LYS A 338 7.69 -12.85 17.60
CA LYS A 338 8.06 -11.69 18.43
C LYS A 338 9.24 -12.01 19.35
N PRO A 339 10.28 -11.13 19.40
CA PRO A 339 10.49 -9.99 18.51
C PRO A 339 10.73 -10.43 17.07
N ALA A 340 10.18 -9.66 16.11
CA ALA A 340 10.44 -9.93 14.70
C ALA A 340 11.84 -9.46 14.32
N PRO A 341 12.56 -10.20 13.45
CA PRO A 341 13.78 -9.70 12.83
C PRO A 341 13.54 -8.39 12.06
N ILE A 342 14.54 -7.54 12.00
CA ILE A 342 14.53 -6.33 11.16
C ILE A 342 14.78 -6.76 9.73
N THR A 343 13.82 -6.49 8.84
CA THR A 343 13.87 -6.84 7.41
C THR A 343 14.06 -5.64 6.50
N ALA A 344 13.79 -4.43 6.98
CA ALA A 344 14.02 -3.20 6.23
C ALA A 344 15.49 -3.11 5.78
N ALA A 345 15.71 -2.55 4.59
CA ALA A 345 17.05 -2.41 4.02
C ALA A 345 17.99 -1.66 4.98
N ALA A 346 19.22 -2.16 5.11
CA ALA A 346 20.21 -1.54 5.98
C ALA A 346 20.42 -0.06 5.63
N GLY A 347 20.46 0.80 6.65
CA GLY A 347 20.57 2.25 6.49
C GLY A 347 19.22 2.98 6.31
N THR A 348 18.10 2.27 6.28
CA THR A 348 16.78 2.90 6.29
C THR A 348 16.53 3.55 7.65
N LYS A 349 16.28 4.86 7.67
CA LYS A 349 15.81 5.59 8.85
C LYS A 349 14.29 5.54 8.92
N GLU A 350 13.77 5.22 10.08
CA GLU A 350 12.34 5.10 10.36
C GLU A 350 11.91 6.13 11.39
N CYS A 351 10.90 6.94 11.04
CA CYS A 351 10.43 8.05 11.86
C CYS A 351 8.92 7.95 12.06
N LYS A 352 8.45 8.21 13.29
CA LYS A 352 7.04 8.10 13.67
C LYS A 352 6.56 9.36 14.40
N PHE A 353 5.41 9.87 14.01
CA PHE A 353 4.88 11.13 14.56
C PHE A 353 3.44 10.94 15.01
N TRP A 354 3.21 11.26 16.26
CA TRP A 354 1.89 11.23 16.88
C TRP A 354 1.31 12.64 16.94
N GLY A 355 0.25 12.87 16.15
CA GLY A 355 -0.43 14.16 16.03
C GLY A 355 -1.93 14.05 16.25
N LEU A 356 -2.59 15.20 16.30
CA LEU A 356 -4.03 15.31 16.43
C LEU A 356 -4.65 15.67 15.07
N GLY A 357 -5.75 15.05 14.72
CA GLY A 357 -6.47 15.34 13.48
C GLY A 357 -6.84 16.83 13.37
N GLY A 358 -6.25 17.51 12.38
CA GLY A 358 -6.42 18.94 12.15
C GLY A 358 -5.33 19.86 12.72
N ASP A 359 -4.32 19.33 13.43
CA ASP A 359 -3.20 20.10 13.99
C ASP A 359 -2.12 20.51 12.96
N GLY A 360 -2.18 19.96 11.74
CA GLY A 360 -1.23 20.23 10.68
C GLY A 360 -0.03 19.26 10.62
N THR A 361 0.11 18.32 11.56
CA THR A 361 1.20 17.32 11.58
C THR A 361 1.31 16.55 10.26
N VAL A 362 0.19 16.04 9.74
CA VAL A 362 0.18 15.29 8.47
C VAL A 362 0.67 16.16 7.29
N GLY A 363 0.23 17.43 7.26
CA GLY A 363 0.67 18.38 6.22
C GLY A 363 2.17 18.67 6.28
N ALA A 364 2.71 18.87 7.47
CA ALA A 364 4.14 19.07 7.69
C ALA A 364 4.95 17.83 7.27
N ASN A 365 4.51 16.64 7.64
CA ASN A 365 5.19 15.40 7.28
C ASN A 365 5.14 15.10 5.78
N LYS A 366 4.03 15.42 5.08
CA LYS A 366 3.98 15.38 3.61
C LYS A 366 5.01 16.31 2.98
N ASN A 367 5.15 17.52 3.53
CA ASN A 367 6.16 18.46 3.06
C ASN A 367 7.58 17.96 3.35
N SER A 368 7.83 17.35 4.51
CA SER A 368 9.14 16.76 4.84
C SER A 368 9.55 15.68 3.86
N VAL A 369 8.65 14.73 3.57
CA VAL A 369 8.90 13.66 2.59
C VAL A 369 9.19 14.23 1.21
N LYS A 370 8.44 15.27 0.82
CA LYS A 370 8.65 15.94 -0.46
C LYS A 370 10.01 16.64 -0.52
N ILE A 371 10.40 17.37 0.52
CA ILE A 371 11.70 18.04 0.59
C ILE A 371 12.83 16.98 0.45
N ILE A 372 12.76 15.90 1.21
CA ILE A 372 13.79 14.86 1.17
C ILE A 372 13.82 14.19 -0.22
N GLY A 373 12.66 13.83 -0.76
CA GLY A 373 12.55 13.18 -2.07
C GLY A 373 13.01 14.05 -3.24
N ASP A 374 12.68 15.36 -3.23
CA ASP A 374 13.00 16.28 -4.32
C ASP A 374 14.48 16.75 -4.28
N HIS A 375 15.10 16.77 -3.10
CA HIS A 375 16.43 17.39 -2.89
C HIS A 375 17.53 16.43 -2.44
N THR A 376 17.24 15.13 -2.39
CA THR A 376 18.24 14.08 -2.13
C THR A 376 18.04 12.91 -3.09
N ASP A 377 19.07 12.05 -3.20
CA ASP A 377 18.99 10.79 -3.94
C ASP A 377 18.29 9.67 -3.14
N LYS A 378 17.83 9.96 -1.93
CA LYS A 378 17.18 8.97 -1.07
C LYS A 378 15.84 8.52 -1.64
N TYR A 379 15.58 7.24 -1.46
CA TYR A 379 14.22 6.71 -1.53
C TYR A 379 13.43 7.19 -0.32
N VAL A 380 12.17 7.49 -0.53
CA VAL A 380 11.27 7.99 0.50
C VAL A 380 9.96 7.21 0.48
N GLN A 381 9.43 6.92 1.66
CA GLN A 381 8.10 6.36 1.85
C GLN A 381 7.43 7.07 3.01
N ALA A 382 6.17 7.43 2.84
CA ALA A 382 5.34 7.90 3.94
C ALA A 382 3.97 7.26 3.88
N TYR A 383 3.44 6.96 5.06
CA TYR A 383 2.09 6.48 5.26
C TYR A 383 1.45 7.23 6.41
N PHE A 384 0.16 7.59 6.27
CA PHE A 384 -0.57 8.33 7.27
C PHE A 384 -1.74 7.48 7.77
N GLN A 385 -1.65 7.09 9.04
CA GLN A 385 -2.70 6.37 9.73
C GLN A 385 -3.67 7.38 10.35
N TYR A 386 -4.95 7.17 10.09
CA TYR A 386 -6.03 8.02 10.60
C TYR A 386 -6.96 7.22 11.51
N ASP A 387 -7.49 7.89 12.51
CA ASP A 387 -8.67 7.41 13.23
C ASP A 387 -9.91 7.48 12.32
N SER A 388 -10.92 6.67 12.59
CA SER A 388 -12.24 6.75 11.93
C SER A 388 -12.92 8.12 12.14
N LYS A 389 -12.55 8.88 13.18
CA LYS A 389 -13.01 10.25 13.42
C LYS A 389 -12.22 11.24 12.58
N LYS A 390 -12.92 12.08 11.80
CA LYS A 390 -12.28 13.09 10.94
C LYS A 390 -11.60 14.22 11.69
N THR A 391 -12.09 14.59 12.87
CA THR A 391 -11.58 15.73 13.66
C THR A 391 -11.39 15.30 15.09
N GLY A 392 -10.21 15.62 15.66
CA GLY A 392 -9.87 15.31 17.05
C GLY A 392 -9.48 13.85 17.29
N GLY A 393 -9.36 13.02 16.23
CA GLY A 393 -8.80 11.68 16.29
C GLY A 393 -7.28 11.69 16.27
N VAL A 394 -6.65 10.59 16.72
CA VAL A 394 -5.20 10.41 16.64
C VAL A 394 -4.78 10.24 15.18
N THR A 395 -3.71 10.91 14.78
CA THR A 395 -3.03 10.66 13.51
C THR A 395 -1.62 10.18 13.79
N ILE A 396 -1.19 9.13 13.07
CA ILE A 396 0.18 8.63 13.19
C ILE A 396 0.80 8.65 11.79
N SER A 397 1.89 9.41 11.66
CA SER A 397 2.67 9.44 10.41
C SER A 397 3.85 8.50 10.53
N HIS A 398 4.07 7.67 9.51
CA HIS A 398 5.17 6.73 9.38
C HIS A 398 6.02 7.16 8.18
N LEU A 399 7.27 7.52 8.40
CA LEU A 399 8.19 7.99 7.37
C LEU A 399 9.43 7.10 7.35
N ARG A 400 9.83 6.66 6.14
CA ARG A 400 11.06 5.93 5.90
C ARG A 400 11.91 6.63 4.85
N PHE A 401 13.21 6.65 5.08
CA PHE A 401 14.21 7.26 4.18
C PHE A 401 15.43 6.36 4.09
N GLY A 402 15.95 6.13 2.90
CA GLY A 402 17.12 5.28 2.73
C GLY A 402 17.76 5.40 1.36
N ASP A 403 18.97 4.83 1.23
CA ASP A 403 19.73 4.83 -0.01
C ASP A 403 19.39 3.60 -0.89
N LYS A 404 18.47 2.75 -0.43
CA LYS A 404 17.95 1.58 -1.14
C LYS A 404 16.43 1.68 -1.30
N PRO A 405 15.84 1.01 -2.30
CA PRO A 405 14.39 0.94 -2.45
C PRO A 405 13.71 0.45 -1.17
N ILE A 406 12.60 1.09 -0.80
CA ILE A 406 11.83 0.79 0.39
C ILE A 406 10.64 -0.09 -0.01
N ARG A 407 10.62 -1.32 0.52
CA ARG A 407 9.59 -2.34 0.27
C ARG A 407 8.85 -2.70 1.56
N SER A 408 8.50 -1.69 2.36
CA SER A 408 8.02 -1.84 3.73
C SER A 408 6.59 -1.28 3.89
N PRO A 409 5.55 -1.86 3.23
CA PRO A 409 4.18 -1.37 3.34
C PRO A 409 3.50 -1.87 4.64
N TYR A 410 4.10 -1.59 5.79
CA TYR A 410 3.60 -1.91 7.13
C TYR A 410 3.96 -0.79 8.10
N TYR A 411 3.31 -0.76 9.26
CA TYR A 411 3.54 0.28 10.27
C TYR A 411 4.93 0.18 10.88
N ILE A 412 5.52 1.32 11.19
CA ILE A 412 6.77 1.40 11.93
C ILE A 412 6.47 1.07 13.40
N ASN A 413 7.09 0.00 13.88
CA ASN A 413 6.99 -0.43 15.28
C ASN A 413 8.31 -0.28 16.03
N GLN A 414 9.41 0.02 15.31
CA GLN A 414 10.73 0.30 15.85
C GLN A 414 11.33 1.46 15.04
N ALA A 415 11.34 2.66 15.63
CA ALA A 415 11.72 3.90 14.96
C ALA A 415 13.04 4.46 15.47
N ASP A 416 13.81 5.08 14.60
CA ASP A 416 15.00 5.86 14.96
C ASP A 416 14.63 7.19 15.62
N PHE A 417 13.43 7.72 15.26
CA PHE A 417 12.89 8.96 15.77
C PHE A 417 11.38 8.83 16.01
N VAL A 418 10.91 9.19 17.21
CA VAL A 418 9.48 9.29 17.54
C VAL A 418 9.18 10.68 18.07
N ALA A 419 8.14 11.33 17.54
CA ALA A 419 7.67 12.62 18.02
C ALA A 419 6.24 12.53 18.58
N CYS A 420 6.04 13.08 19.76
CA CYS A 420 4.74 13.36 20.37
C CYS A 420 4.40 14.84 20.19
N HIS A 421 3.52 15.17 19.24
CA HIS A 421 3.14 16.55 18.94
C HIS A 421 2.06 17.09 19.90
N ASN A 422 1.30 16.21 20.55
CA ASN A 422 0.26 16.57 21.50
C ASN A 422 0.58 15.99 22.89
N PRO A 423 0.92 16.83 23.89
CA PRO A 423 1.30 16.37 25.23
C PRO A 423 0.19 15.59 25.96
N ALA A 424 -1.08 15.78 25.58
CA ALA A 424 -2.20 15.02 26.14
C ALA A 424 -2.03 13.50 25.97
N TYR A 425 -1.31 13.04 24.95
CA TYR A 425 -1.08 11.61 24.72
C TYR A 425 -0.19 10.97 25.79
N ILE A 426 0.68 11.75 26.43
CA ILE A 426 1.46 11.31 27.60
C ILE A 426 0.52 10.98 28.76
N HIS A 427 -0.44 11.87 29.05
CA HIS A 427 -1.44 11.64 30.10
C HIS A 427 -2.40 10.49 29.81
N MET A 428 -2.69 10.26 28.53
CA MET A 428 -3.53 9.13 28.08
C MET A 428 -2.79 7.78 28.18
N GLY A 429 -1.51 7.76 28.53
CA GLY A 429 -0.72 6.55 28.67
C GLY A 429 -0.45 5.83 27.34
N MET A 430 -0.45 6.56 26.22
CA MET A 430 -0.16 5.97 24.92
C MET A 430 1.28 5.48 24.86
N LYS A 431 1.47 4.26 24.35
CA LYS A 431 2.78 3.59 24.25
C LYS A 431 3.57 4.11 23.05
N MET A 432 4.10 5.33 23.14
CA MET A 432 4.87 5.97 22.07
C MET A 432 6.36 5.70 22.18
N VAL A 433 6.91 5.77 23.39
CA VAL A 433 8.34 5.61 23.61
C VAL A 433 8.83 4.19 23.36
N GLN A 434 7.95 3.20 23.55
CA GLN A 434 8.24 1.80 23.26
C GLN A 434 8.46 1.50 21.78
N ASP A 435 8.05 2.42 20.91
CA ASP A 435 8.33 2.34 19.48
C ASP A 435 9.74 2.86 19.09
N VAL A 436 10.48 3.44 20.04
CA VAL A 436 11.84 3.95 19.79
C VAL A 436 12.88 2.83 19.87
N LYS A 437 13.73 2.70 18.86
CA LYS A 437 14.89 1.79 18.89
C LYS A 437 15.87 2.17 20.00
N PRO A 438 16.60 1.23 20.62
CA PRO A 438 17.67 1.56 21.53
C PRO A 438 18.64 2.61 20.95
N GLY A 439 18.95 3.66 21.72
CA GLY A 439 19.75 4.81 21.27
C GLY A 439 19.04 5.80 20.34
N GLY A 440 17.77 5.56 20.03
CA GLY A 440 16.94 6.45 19.19
C GLY A 440 16.54 7.75 19.89
N VAL A 441 15.73 8.54 19.23
CA VAL A 441 15.25 9.86 19.70
C VAL A 441 13.78 9.82 20.02
N PHE A 442 13.40 10.34 21.19
CA PHE A 442 12.03 10.66 21.55
C PHE A 442 11.89 12.16 21.79
N MET A 443 11.01 12.84 21.04
CA MET A 443 10.77 14.28 21.15
C MET A 443 9.32 14.52 21.58
N ILE A 444 9.14 15.39 22.59
CA ILE A 444 7.82 15.78 23.09
C ILE A 444 7.61 17.28 22.91
N ASN A 445 6.51 17.66 22.25
CA ASN A 445 6.05 19.04 22.24
C ASN A 445 5.27 19.32 23.53
N CYS A 446 5.87 20.05 24.47
CA CYS A 446 5.25 20.39 25.74
C CYS A 446 5.80 21.71 26.31
N GLN A 447 5.09 22.29 27.27
CA GLN A 447 5.50 23.48 27.99
C GLN A 447 6.18 23.16 29.35
N TRP A 448 6.40 21.87 29.63
CA TRP A 448 6.94 21.38 30.88
C TRP A 448 8.45 21.57 30.96
N ASN A 449 8.94 21.97 32.15
CA ASN A 449 10.34 21.85 32.51
C ASN A 449 10.70 20.38 32.86
N ASP A 450 11.95 20.09 33.13
CA ASP A 450 12.42 18.71 33.34
C ASP A 450 11.79 18.06 34.59
N GLU A 451 11.55 18.83 35.67
CA GLU A 451 10.88 18.35 36.88
C GLU A 451 9.40 18.03 36.63
N GLU A 452 8.70 18.90 35.92
CA GLU A 452 7.30 18.67 35.52
C GLU A 452 7.22 17.46 34.54
N LEU A 453 8.14 17.37 33.60
CA LEU A 453 8.19 16.24 32.66
C LEU A 453 8.36 14.91 33.39
N ASP A 454 9.20 14.88 34.42
CA ASP A 454 9.39 13.69 35.26
C ASP A 454 8.08 13.27 35.94
N HIS A 455 7.29 14.20 36.41
CA HIS A 455 5.97 13.92 36.99
C HIS A 455 4.95 13.42 35.96
N HIS A 456 5.04 13.86 34.69
CA HIS A 456 4.09 13.48 33.64
C HIS A 456 4.39 12.15 33.00
N LEU A 457 5.65 11.72 32.94
CA LEU A 457 6.04 10.43 32.40
C LEU A 457 5.75 9.30 33.39
N ASN A 458 5.06 8.26 32.95
CA ASN A 458 4.81 7.07 33.77
C ASN A 458 6.10 6.22 33.97
N ALA A 459 6.08 5.38 35.01
CA ALA A 459 7.24 4.59 35.38
C ALA A 459 7.71 3.62 34.25
N GLU A 460 6.78 3.08 33.45
CA GLU A 460 7.11 2.19 32.31
C GLU A 460 7.88 2.95 31.24
N ALA A 461 7.43 4.16 30.89
CA ALA A 461 8.10 5.01 29.92
C ALA A 461 9.50 5.45 30.40
N LYS A 462 9.63 5.91 31.65
CA LYS A 462 10.93 6.28 32.25
C LYS A 462 11.91 5.11 32.21
N LYS A 463 11.46 3.94 32.66
CA LYS A 463 12.28 2.72 32.64
C LYS A 463 12.75 2.38 31.23
N TYR A 464 11.83 2.46 30.24
CA TYR A 464 12.20 2.17 28.86
C TYR A 464 13.23 3.16 28.31
N ILE A 465 13.08 4.46 28.61
CA ILE A 465 14.01 5.51 28.21
C ILE A 465 15.41 5.24 28.77
N ALA A 466 15.51 4.92 30.05
CA ALA A 466 16.78 4.64 30.71
C ALA A 466 17.41 3.34 30.21
N ASP A 467 16.67 2.22 30.22
CA ASP A 467 17.18 0.90 29.84
C ASP A 467 17.66 0.85 28.39
N ASN A 468 17.10 1.65 27.49
CA ASN A 468 17.41 1.66 26.06
C ASN A 468 18.25 2.87 25.62
N ASN A 469 18.76 3.68 26.53
CA ASN A 469 19.56 4.89 26.23
C ASN A 469 18.84 5.81 25.22
N ILE A 470 17.53 6.03 25.39
CA ILE A 470 16.75 6.88 24.50
C ILE A 470 17.17 8.34 24.71
N ARG A 471 17.48 9.03 23.64
CA ARG A 471 17.76 10.47 23.67
C ARG A 471 16.46 11.24 23.75
N LEU A 472 16.16 11.77 24.95
CA LEU A 472 14.93 12.50 25.22
C LEU A 472 15.10 13.98 24.93
N TYR A 473 14.16 14.56 24.20
CA TYR A 473 14.11 15.98 23.89
C TYR A 473 12.71 16.54 24.13
N THR A 474 12.65 17.81 24.57
CA THR A 474 11.43 18.59 24.59
C THR A 474 11.54 19.82 23.70
N ILE A 475 10.40 20.33 23.27
CA ILE A 475 10.29 21.59 22.56
C ILE A 475 8.98 22.28 22.96
N ASN A 476 9.05 23.55 23.36
CA ASN A 476 7.87 24.36 23.60
C ASN A 476 7.47 25.12 22.32
N ALA A 477 6.94 24.38 21.35
CA ALA A 477 6.49 24.96 20.09
C ALA A 477 5.22 25.81 20.23
N ILE A 478 4.45 25.60 21.30
CA ILE A 478 3.19 26.31 21.55
C ILE A 478 3.48 27.79 21.85
N ASP A 479 4.33 28.07 22.83
CA ASP A 479 4.64 29.45 23.23
C ASP A 479 5.45 30.14 22.11
N LYS A 480 6.35 29.42 21.44
CA LYS A 480 7.09 29.95 20.28
C LYS A 480 6.16 30.35 19.13
N ALA A 481 5.14 29.55 18.83
CA ALA A 481 4.16 29.92 17.82
C ALA A 481 3.36 31.16 18.18
N ILE A 482 3.00 31.34 19.48
CA ILE A 482 2.33 32.53 19.98
C ILE A 482 3.24 33.78 19.89
N GLU A 483 4.51 33.66 20.32
CA GLU A 483 5.50 34.74 20.21
C GLU A 483 5.69 35.26 18.78
N ILE A 484 5.70 34.35 17.80
CA ILE A 484 5.88 34.66 16.39
C ILE A 484 4.60 35.23 15.75
N GLY A 485 3.45 35.08 16.41
CA GLY A 485 2.15 35.51 15.89
C GLY A 485 1.41 34.43 15.07
N MET A 486 1.86 33.18 15.13
CA MET A 486 1.23 32.05 14.44
C MET A 486 0.07 31.41 15.23
N GLY A 487 -0.21 31.87 16.45
CA GLY A 487 -1.22 31.33 17.33
C GLY A 487 -0.93 29.87 17.70
N LYS A 488 -1.83 28.96 17.39
CA LYS A 488 -1.67 27.53 17.70
C LYS A 488 -0.99 26.69 16.61
N ARG A 489 -0.39 27.34 15.60
CA ARG A 489 0.21 26.64 14.46
C ARG A 489 1.65 26.24 14.74
N THR A 490 1.84 25.09 15.36
CA THR A 490 3.16 24.58 15.79
C THR A 490 3.86 23.72 14.74
N ASN A 491 3.16 23.28 13.72
CA ASN A 491 3.60 22.27 12.78
C ASN A 491 4.91 22.61 12.04
N THR A 492 5.12 23.87 11.66
CA THR A 492 6.37 24.31 10.98
C THR A 492 7.57 24.27 11.94
N ILE A 493 7.36 24.67 13.20
CA ILE A 493 8.39 24.60 14.25
C ILE A 493 8.81 23.15 14.50
N LEU A 494 7.82 22.26 14.66
CA LEU A 494 8.05 20.83 14.90
C LEU A 494 8.70 20.12 13.70
N GLN A 495 8.36 20.54 12.48
CA GLN A 495 9.01 20.04 11.26
C GLN A 495 10.51 20.39 11.22
N SER A 496 10.85 21.60 11.60
CA SER A 496 12.25 22.06 11.65
C SER A 496 13.04 21.30 12.72
N ALA A 497 12.46 21.11 13.91
CA ALA A 497 13.03 20.29 14.97
C ALA A 497 13.28 18.83 14.51
N PHE A 498 12.35 18.26 13.76
CA PHE A 498 12.54 16.92 13.16
C PHE A 498 13.77 16.87 12.27
N PHE A 499 13.95 17.79 11.33
CA PHE A 499 15.11 17.79 10.45
C PHE A 499 16.44 17.87 11.21
N LYS A 500 16.49 18.65 12.30
CA LYS A 500 17.68 18.74 13.16
C LYS A 500 17.98 17.46 13.92
N LEU A 501 16.95 16.79 14.47
CA LEU A 501 17.13 15.63 15.34
C LEU A 501 17.21 14.30 14.60
N ALA A 502 16.55 14.18 13.46
CA ALA A 502 16.54 12.94 12.68
C ALA A 502 17.77 12.77 11.77
N ASP A 503 18.53 13.85 11.53
CA ASP A 503 19.77 13.83 10.76
C ASP A 503 19.61 13.13 9.39
N VAL A 504 18.60 13.58 8.62
CA VAL A 504 18.28 13.02 7.30
C VAL A 504 19.06 13.70 6.19
N MET A 505 19.33 15.00 6.37
CA MET A 505 20.13 15.86 5.50
C MET A 505 20.79 16.96 6.33
N PRO A 506 21.79 17.70 5.79
CA PRO A 506 22.38 18.86 6.46
C PRO A 506 21.29 19.85 6.87
N ILE A 507 21.32 20.30 8.13
CA ILE A 507 20.25 21.15 8.68
C ILE A 507 20.11 22.49 7.93
N GLU A 508 21.20 23.05 7.48
CA GLU A 508 21.22 24.32 6.73
C GLU A 508 20.45 24.17 5.40
N ASP A 509 20.66 23.05 4.70
CA ASP A 509 19.95 22.73 3.47
C ASP A 509 18.46 22.52 3.74
N ALA A 510 18.12 21.76 4.78
CA ALA A 510 16.74 21.51 5.18
C ALA A 510 16.00 22.82 5.50
N VAL A 511 16.61 23.72 6.28
CA VAL A 511 16.07 25.05 6.59
C VAL A 511 15.84 25.88 5.32
N ASN A 512 16.80 25.88 4.40
CA ASN A 512 16.68 26.58 3.14
C ASN A 512 15.50 26.04 2.29
N PHE A 513 15.40 24.73 2.13
CA PHE A 513 14.31 24.11 1.38
C PHE A 513 12.95 24.32 2.04
N MET A 514 12.87 24.28 3.38
CA MET A 514 11.65 24.62 4.11
C MET A 514 11.23 26.07 3.87
N LYS A 515 12.18 27.02 3.88
CA LYS A 515 11.92 28.44 3.60
C LYS A 515 11.44 28.65 2.16
N GLN A 516 12.02 27.97 1.18
CA GLN A 516 11.56 27.98 -0.22
C GLN A 516 10.14 27.40 -0.34
N ALA A 517 9.85 26.28 0.32
CA ALA A 517 8.52 25.68 0.32
C ALA A 517 7.47 26.61 0.96
N ALA A 518 7.83 27.30 2.04
CA ALA A 518 6.98 28.30 2.67
C ALA A 518 6.70 29.50 1.73
N GLN A 519 7.71 30.01 1.04
CA GLN A 519 7.57 31.06 0.02
C GLN A 519 6.60 30.62 -1.09
N LYS A 520 6.75 29.40 -1.61
CA LYS A 520 5.87 28.87 -2.65
C LYS A 520 4.42 28.71 -2.17
N SER A 521 4.22 28.27 -0.93
CA SER A 521 2.90 27.96 -0.38
C SER A 521 2.14 29.18 0.09
N TYR A 522 2.85 30.17 0.64
CA TYR A 522 2.27 31.31 1.30
C TYR A 522 2.51 32.66 0.62
N GLY A 523 3.37 32.73 -0.40
CA GLY A 523 3.69 33.98 -1.10
C GLY A 523 2.48 34.75 -1.60
N LYS A 524 1.42 34.05 -2.04
CA LYS A 524 0.14 34.66 -2.43
C LYS A 524 -0.68 35.25 -1.28
N LYS A 525 -0.34 34.93 -0.02
CA LYS A 525 -1.04 35.40 1.18
C LYS A 525 -0.41 36.64 1.79
N GLY A 526 0.72 37.09 1.24
CA GLY A 526 1.48 38.25 1.71
C GLY A 526 2.86 37.87 2.27
N GLN A 527 3.80 38.80 2.14
CA GLN A 527 5.18 38.59 2.58
C GLN A 527 5.27 38.41 4.12
N ASP A 528 4.44 39.09 4.88
CA ASP A 528 4.39 38.96 6.35
C ASP A 528 4.11 37.52 6.79
N VAL A 529 3.24 36.81 6.05
CA VAL A 529 2.93 35.40 6.34
C VAL A 529 4.13 34.50 6.04
N VAL A 530 4.86 34.79 4.99
CA VAL A 530 6.10 34.06 4.62
C VAL A 530 7.16 34.26 5.70
N GLU A 531 7.40 35.50 6.13
CA GLU A 531 8.39 35.84 7.16
C GLU A 531 8.06 35.21 8.51
N MET A 532 6.78 35.17 8.88
CA MET A 532 6.32 34.44 10.06
C MET A 532 6.71 32.95 9.98
N ASN A 533 6.50 32.29 8.83
CA ASN A 533 6.89 30.89 8.64
C ASN A 533 8.42 30.72 8.68
N TRP A 534 9.20 31.66 8.13
CA TRP A 534 10.66 31.62 8.21
C TRP A 534 11.15 31.71 9.66
N LYS A 535 10.58 32.63 10.46
CA LYS A 535 10.88 32.72 11.90
C LYS A 535 10.52 31.43 12.65
N ALA A 536 9.42 30.79 12.28
CA ALA A 536 9.01 29.51 12.87
C ALA A 536 9.99 28.36 12.52
N ILE A 537 10.52 28.35 11.30
CA ILE A 537 11.54 27.38 10.88
C ILE A 537 12.81 27.56 11.72
N ASP A 538 13.31 28.79 11.86
CA ASP A 538 14.51 29.07 12.64
C ASP A 538 14.28 28.74 14.13
N ALA A 539 13.14 29.15 14.70
CA ALA A 539 12.78 28.85 16.09
C ALA A 539 12.73 27.33 16.38
N GLY A 540 12.29 26.51 15.43
CA GLY A 540 12.25 25.05 15.59
C GLY A 540 13.64 24.42 15.68
N VAL A 541 14.65 25.02 15.05
CA VAL A 541 16.05 24.58 15.20
C VAL A 541 16.62 24.96 16.57
N ASP A 542 16.28 26.16 17.06
CA ASP A 542 16.93 26.76 18.25
C ASP A 542 16.24 26.37 19.56
N ALA A 543 14.95 26.08 19.54
CA ALA A 543 14.14 25.86 20.76
C ALA A 543 14.17 24.41 21.29
N ILE A 544 14.99 23.54 20.72
CA ILE A 544 15.12 22.14 21.15
C ILE A 544 15.89 22.09 22.47
N HIS A 545 15.29 21.46 23.48
CA HIS A 545 15.92 21.20 24.76
C HIS A 545 16.20 19.71 24.92
N LYS A 546 17.45 19.36 25.22
CA LYS A 546 17.86 17.99 25.55
C LYS A 546 17.65 17.75 27.03
N VAL A 547 16.88 16.73 27.37
CA VAL A 547 16.63 16.33 28.75
C VAL A 547 17.74 15.39 29.21
N ASP A 548 18.33 15.69 30.37
CA ASP A 548 19.29 14.78 31.00
C ASP A 548 18.52 13.64 31.67
N VAL A 549 18.77 12.43 31.21
CA VAL A 549 18.18 11.19 31.75
C VAL A 549 19.21 10.59 32.71
N PRO A 550 18.88 10.47 34.03
CA PRO A 550 19.78 9.95 35.05
C PRO A 550 20.10 8.44 34.89
#